data_87f11d9178c3091487e840668c0b1a89
#
_entry.id   87f11d9178c3091487e840668c0b1a89
#
_cell.length_a   1.000
_cell.length_b   1.000
_cell.length_c   1.000
_cell.angle_alpha   90.00
_cell.angle_beta   90.00
_cell.angle_gamma   90.00
#
_symmetry.space_group_name_H-M   'P 1'
#
loop_
_entity.id
_entity.type
_entity.pdbx_description
1 polymer ?
#
loop_
_entity_poly.entity_id
_entity_poly.type
_entity_poly.pdbx_seq_one_letter_code
_entity_poly.pdbx_strand_id
1 'polypeptide(L)'
;MKTYLIPILFIPLFFIACGKDSHEHISESEHGHHVHVAPHGGQLVEVGEHGAGFNLELVLHPDGFLQIYVLDAHAENFVRIPAYSMTFEIQDINNSTKQILCEAVEDPVTGETAGNSSLFTSTERIQEFIPFKGVFTQLDIMEFSYENLSFELSEIPAKPTE
;
A
#
# COMPACT_ATOMS: atom_id res chain seq x y z
N MET A 1 0.13 -75.45 55.05
CA MET A 1 -0.16 -74.04 54.83
C MET A 1 1.20 -73.34 54.61
N LYS A 2 1.51 -72.94 53.38
CA LYS A 2 2.78 -72.23 53.03
C LYS A 2 2.46 -70.76 52.85
N THR A 3 2.94 -69.96 53.81
CA THR A 3 2.81 -68.48 53.78
C THR A 3 3.89 -67.89 52.94
N TYR A 4 3.54 -67.22 51.82
CA TYR A 4 4.50 -66.50 51.00
C TYR A 4 4.52 -65.07 51.48
N LEU A 5 5.70 -64.61 51.96
CA LEU A 5 6.03 -63.23 52.21
C LEU A 5 6.38 -62.54 50.87
N ILE A 6 5.61 -61.53 50.52
CA ILE A 6 5.91 -60.68 49.36
C ILE A 6 6.73 -59.49 49.85
N PRO A 7 7.94 -59.27 49.33
CA PRO A 7 8.71 -58.07 49.68
C PRO A 7 8.13 -56.87 48.97
N ILE A 8 7.77 -55.83 49.74
CA ILE A 8 7.36 -54.54 49.25
C ILE A 8 8.61 -53.81 48.75
N LEU A 9 8.68 -53.62 47.45
CA LEU A 9 9.75 -52.84 46.79
C LEU A 9 9.39 -51.34 46.93
N PHE A 10 10.16 -50.64 47.75
CA PHE A 10 10.02 -49.20 47.96
C PHE A 10 10.76 -48.48 46.82
N ILE A 11 10.01 -47.89 45.89
CA ILE A 11 10.55 -47.08 44.79
C ILE A 11 10.60 -45.61 45.29
N PRO A 12 11.78 -44.98 45.41
CA PRO A 12 11.84 -43.57 45.76
C PRO A 12 11.42 -42.74 44.54
N LEU A 13 10.33 -41.96 44.75
CA LEU A 13 9.83 -41.00 43.78
C LEU A 13 10.73 -39.79 43.76
N PHE A 14 11.63 -39.68 42.78
CA PHE A 14 12.40 -38.49 42.54
C PHE A 14 11.46 -37.44 41.96
N PHE A 15 11.10 -36.40 42.75
CA PHE A 15 10.51 -35.17 42.23
C PHE A 15 11.60 -34.39 41.54
N ILE A 16 11.63 -34.48 40.21
CA ILE A 16 12.37 -33.50 39.39
C ILE A 16 11.54 -32.23 39.39
N ALA A 17 11.97 -31.23 40.17
CA ALA A 17 11.46 -29.88 40.08
C ALA A 17 11.89 -29.31 38.73
N CYS A 18 11.00 -29.37 37.73
CA CYS A 18 11.16 -28.65 36.48
C CYS A 18 10.97 -27.17 36.80
N GLY A 19 12.07 -26.43 36.84
CA GLY A 19 12.04 -24.98 36.91
C GLY A 19 11.22 -24.43 35.72
N LYS A 20 10.19 -23.68 36.05
CA LYS A 20 9.36 -22.99 35.08
C LYS A 20 10.13 -21.73 34.69
N ASP A 21 11.05 -21.87 33.71
CA ASP A 21 11.57 -20.72 33.00
C ASP A 21 10.38 -20.15 32.20
N SER A 22 9.78 -19.12 32.78
CA SER A 22 8.87 -18.23 32.07
C SER A 22 9.71 -17.45 31.06
N HIS A 23 9.91 -18.05 29.89
CA HIS A 23 10.22 -17.28 28.71
C HIS A 23 8.95 -16.44 28.42
N GLU A 24 8.97 -15.20 28.88
CA GLU A 24 8.16 -14.18 28.29
C GLU A 24 8.54 -14.14 26.79
N HIS A 25 7.72 -14.78 25.98
CA HIS A 25 7.67 -14.47 24.57
C HIS A 25 7.14 -13.03 24.50
N ILE A 26 8.07 -12.09 24.54
CA ILE A 26 7.84 -10.78 23.95
C ILE A 26 7.67 -11.11 22.47
N SER A 27 6.43 -11.26 22.03
CA SER A 27 6.08 -11.17 20.62
C SER A 27 6.26 -9.70 20.26
N GLU A 28 7.51 -9.28 20.07
CA GLU A 28 7.82 -8.12 19.27
C GLU A 28 7.40 -8.49 17.85
N SER A 29 6.12 -8.26 17.53
CA SER A 29 5.72 -7.99 16.17
C SER A 29 6.27 -6.61 15.82
N GLU A 30 7.58 -6.51 15.71
CA GLU A 30 8.19 -5.47 14.89
C GLU A 30 7.78 -5.77 13.44
N HIS A 31 6.53 -5.44 13.12
CA HIS A 31 6.22 -5.08 11.74
C HIS A 31 7.01 -3.79 11.52
N GLY A 32 8.26 -3.93 11.10
CA GLY A 32 9.05 -2.82 10.63
C GLY A 32 8.19 -2.10 9.59
N HIS A 33 7.70 -0.92 9.94
CA HIS A 33 7.07 -0.04 8.97
C HIS A 33 8.16 0.33 7.98
N HIS A 34 8.22 -0.42 6.88
CA HIS A 34 9.05 -0.04 5.75
C HIS A 34 8.47 1.25 5.19
N VAL A 35 9.23 2.32 5.29
CA VAL A 35 8.85 3.58 4.65
C VAL A 35 9.07 3.40 3.15
N HIS A 36 7.98 3.32 2.40
CA HIS A 36 8.05 3.30 0.94
C HIS A 36 8.51 4.67 0.44
N VAL A 37 9.43 4.67 -0.50
CA VAL A 37 9.97 5.89 -1.12
C VAL A 37 9.34 6.06 -2.49
N ALA A 38 8.70 7.21 -2.71
CA ALA A 38 8.11 7.55 -3.99
C ALA A 38 9.21 7.71 -5.08
N PRO A 39 9.19 6.93 -6.17
CA PRO A 39 10.25 6.96 -7.20
C PRO A 39 10.47 8.32 -7.86
N HIS A 40 9.42 9.13 -7.99
CA HIS A 40 9.49 10.48 -8.58
C HIS A 40 9.39 11.59 -7.54
N GLY A 41 9.41 11.24 -6.23
CA GLY A 41 9.26 12.20 -5.14
C GLY A 41 7.84 12.74 -4.99
N GLY A 42 6.85 12.05 -5.55
CA GLY A 42 5.44 12.34 -5.39
C GLY A 42 4.86 11.89 -4.05
N GLN A 43 3.56 12.01 -3.91
CA GLN A 43 2.84 11.50 -2.75
C GLN A 43 2.38 10.06 -3.02
N LEU A 44 2.70 9.12 -2.13
CA LEU A 44 2.19 7.76 -2.20
C LEU A 44 0.81 7.66 -1.55
N VAL A 45 -0.09 6.94 -2.23
CA VAL A 45 -1.40 6.54 -1.75
C VAL A 45 -1.47 5.02 -1.79
N GLU A 46 -1.56 4.40 -0.62
CA GLU A 46 -1.70 2.95 -0.51
C GLU A 46 -3.08 2.49 -1.00
N VAL A 47 -3.10 1.41 -1.77
CA VAL A 47 -4.30 0.80 -2.34
C VAL A 47 -4.40 -0.65 -1.89
N GLY A 48 -5.39 -0.96 -1.07
CA GLY A 48 -5.57 -2.29 -0.49
C GLY A 48 -4.80 -2.48 0.81
N GLU A 49 -4.40 -3.72 1.09
CA GLU A 49 -3.70 -4.05 2.32
C GLU A 49 -2.21 -3.70 2.22
N HIS A 50 -1.65 -3.12 3.29
CA HIS A 50 -0.23 -2.78 3.38
C HIS A 50 0.66 -4.00 3.10
N GLY A 51 1.60 -3.84 2.16
CA GLY A 51 2.53 -4.89 1.75
C GLY A 51 1.96 -5.98 0.83
N ALA A 52 0.66 -5.93 0.50
CA ALA A 52 0.02 -6.90 -0.39
C ALA A 52 -0.82 -6.26 -1.51
N GLY A 53 -1.07 -4.95 -1.44
CA GLY A 53 -1.83 -4.20 -2.42
C GLY A 53 -0.96 -3.53 -3.48
N PHE A 54 -1.28 -2.28 -3.76
CA PHE A 54 -0.57 -1.41 -4.71
C PHE A 54 -0.32 -0.05 -4.09
N ASN A 55 0.44 0.78 -4.79
CA ASN A 55 0.60 2.19 -4.49
C ASN A 55 0.27 3.02 -5.72
N LEU A 56 -0.36 4.17 -5.52
CA LEU A 56 -0.40 5.23 -6.51
C LEU A 56 0.58 6.32 -6.09
N GLU A 57 1.49 6.69 -6.97
CA GLU A 57 2.31 7.88 -6.77
C GLU A 57 1.69 9.05 -7.52
N LEU A 58 1.31 10.07 -6.78
CA LEU A 58 0.72 11.31 -7.30
C LEU A 58 1.82 12.35 -7.45
N VAL A 59 2.09 12.75 -8.69
CA VAL A 59 3.13 13.73 -9.03
C VAL A 59 2.48 14.91 -9.73
N LEU A 60 2.61 16.10 -9.18
CA LEU A 60 2.22 17.31 -9.90
C LEU A 60 3.34 17.74 -10.84
N HIS A 61 3.08 17.65 -12.14
CA HIS A 61 4.01 18.13 -13.15
C HIS A 61 4.11 19.68 -13.12
N PRO A 62 5.27 20.26 -13.43
CA PRO A 62 5.45 21.74 -13.46
C PRO A 62 4.43 22.48 -14.34
N ASP A 63 3.87 21.82 -15.35
CA ASP A 63 2.82 22.38 -16.21
C ASP A 63 1.43 22.40 -15.55
N GLY A 64 1.31 21.86 -14.32
CA GLY A 64 0.07 21.84 -13.53
C GLY A 64 -0.82 20.62 -13.74
N PHE A 65 -0.39 19.62 -14.54
CA PHE A 65 -1.09 18.36 -14.71
C PHE A 65 -0.71 17.36 -13.62
N LEU A 66 -1.65 16.52 -13.21
CA LEU A 66 -1.37 15.42 -12.30
C LEU A 66 -0.91 14.20 -13.11
N GLN A 67 0.18 13.62 -12.70
CA GLN A 67 0.64 12.30 -13.13
C GLN A 67 0.38 11.29 -12.01
N ILE A 68 -0.17 10.15 -12.37
CA ILE A 68 -0.47 9.05 -11.45
C ILE A 68 0.29 7.83 -11.95
N TYR A 69 1.28 7.39 -11.18
CA TYR A 69 2.01 6.15 -11.45
C TYR A 69 1.40 5.03 -10.61
N VAL A 70 1.16 3.89 -11.24
CA VAL A 70 0.73 2.66 -10.56
C VAL A 70 1.96 1.84 -10.20
N LEU A 71 2.13 1.52 -8.93
CA LEU A 71 3.28 0.84 -8.38
C LEU A 71 2.85 -0.43 -7.63
N ASP A 72 3.78 -1.35 -7.46
CA ASP A 72 3.58 -2.54 -6.61
C ASP A 72 3.44 -2.18 -5.13
N ALA A 73 3.22 -3.20 -4.31
CA ALA A 73 3.01 -3.05 -2.86
C ALA A 73 4.18 -2.36 -2.13
N HIS A 74 5.39 -2.43 -2.68
CA HIS A 74 6.59 -1.84 -2.08
C HIS A 74 6.99 -0.50 -2.72
N ALA A 75 6.23 -0.01 -3.69
CA ALA A 75 6.53 1.18 -4.50
C ALA A 75 7.89 1.10 -5.22
N GLU A 76 8.32 -0.11 -5.59
CA GLU A 76 9.61 -0.37 -6.25
C GLU A 76 9.46 -0.58 -7.76
N ASN A 77 8.34 -1.18 -8.19
CA ASN A 77 8.12 -1.53 -9.59
C ASN A 77 6.84 -0.91 -10.14
N PHE A 78 6.92 -0.45 -11.39
CA PHE A 78 5.74 0.05 -12.12
C PHE A 78 4.84 -1.11 -12.54
N VAL A 79 3.55 -0.97 -12.30
CA VAL A 79 2.52 -1.97 -12.64
C VAL A 79 1.67 -1.44 -13.77
N ARG A 80 1.75 -2.09 -14.94
CA ARG A 80 0.88 -1.76 -16.08
C ARG A 80 -0.50 -2.35 -15.88
N ILE A 81 -1.51 -1.55 -16.09
CA ILE A 81 -2.90 -1.97 -15.96
C ILE A 81 -3.64 -1.86 -17.30
N PRO A 82 -4.65 -2.73 -17.54
CA PRO A 82 -5.41 -2.76 -18.80
C PRO A 82 -6.50 -1.68 -18.82
N ALA A 83 -6.15 -0.43 -18.43
CA ALA A 83 -7.06 0.70 -18.39
C ALA A 83 -6.66 1.74 -19.43
N TYR A 84 -7.65 2.34 -20.09
CA TYR A 84 -7.46 3.48 -20.99
C TYR A 84 -7.43 4.81 -20.22
N SER A 85 -8.11 4.83 -19.09
CA SER A 85 -8.21 6.01 -18.24
C SER A 85 -8.60 5.60 -16.82
N MET A 86 -8.40 6.51 -15.89
CA MET A 86 -8.95 6.45 -14.54
C MET A 86 -9.61 7.78 -14.20
N THR A 87 -10.60 7.75 -13.32
CA THR A 87 -11.37 8.92 -12.94
C THR A 87 -11.52 8.98 -11.44
N PHE A 88 -11.34 10.16 -10.88
CA PHE A 88 -11.61 10.43 -9.47
C PHE A 88 -12.34 11.74 -9.30
N GLU A 89 -13.03 11.90 -8.18
CA GLU A 89 -13.66 13.15 -7.79
C GLU A 89 -12.76 13.90 -6.82
N ILE A 90 -12.64 15.21 -7.00
CA ILE A 90 -12.00 16.10 -6.03
C ILE A 90 -13.04 16.95 -5.34
N GLN A 91 -12.79 17.25 -4.07
CA GLN A 91 -13.50 18.25 -3.31
C GLN A 91 -12.51 19.32 -2.88
N ASP A 92 -12.74 20.56 -3.34
CA ASP A 92 -11.91 21.69 -2.98
C ASP A 92 -12.26 22.24 -1.57
N ILE A 93 -11.50 23.25 -1.13
CA ILE A 93 -11.69 23.90 0.17
C ILE A 93 -13.04 24.60 0.31
N ASN A 94 -13.77 24.85 -0.78
CA ASN A 94 -15.10 25.46 -0.81
C ASN A 94 -16.22 24.41 -0.88
N ASN A 95 -15.88 23.11 -0.72
CA ASN A 95 -16.77 21.97 -0.91
C ASN A 95 -17.35 21.85 -2.34
N SER A 96 -16.71 22.45 -3.32
CA SER A 96 -17.02 22.23 -4.73
C SER A 96 -16.48 20.86 -5.16
N THR A 97 -17.31 20.08 -5.83
CA THR A 97 -16.91 18.76 -6.33
C THR A 97 -16.66 18.83 -7.83
N LYS A 98 -15.55 18.22 -8.27
CA LYS A 98 -15.20 18.14 -9.68
C LYS A 98 -14.64 16.75 -10.00
N GLN A 99 -15.06 16.21 -11.13
CA GLN A 99 -14.50 14.97 -11.66
C GLN A 99 -13.25 15.25 -12.49
N ILE A 100 -12.21 14.51 -12.23
CA ILE A 100 -10.91 14.57 -12.95
C ILE A 100 -10.74 13.27 -13.73
N LEU A 101 -10.53 13.40 -15.02
CA LEU A 101 -10.17 12.31 -15.93
C LEU A 101 -8.66 12.30 -16.11
N CYS A 102 -8.04 11.13 -15.93
CA CYS A 102 -6.65 10.86 -16.27
C CYS A 102 -6.60 9.81 -17.39
N GLU A 103 -5.91 10.11 -18.46
CA GLU A 103 -5.73 9.19 -19.58
C GLU A 103 -4.38 8.48 -19.50
N ALA A 104 -4.35 7.23 -19.97
CA ALA A 104 -3.14 6.43 -20.05
C ALA A 104 -2.12 7.08 -20.97
N VAL A 105 -0.88 7.14 -20.52
CA VAL A 105 0.23 7.67 -21.31
C VAL A 105 0.89 6.54 -22.09
N GLU A 106 1.09 6.77 -23.38
CA GLU A 106 1.83 5.87 -24.25
C GLU A 106 3.32 6.22 -24.22
N ASP A 107 4.17 5.23 -24.06
CA ASP A 107 5.63 5.39 -24.12
C ASP A 107 6.23 4.31 -25.06
N PRO A 108 6.67 4.71 -26.26
CA PRO A 108 7.31 3.79 -27.20
C PRO A 108 8.64 3.19 -26.67
N VAL A 109 9.32 3.86 -25.72
CA VAL A 109 10.60 3.40 -25.18
C VAL A 109 10.38 2.22 -24.25
N THR A 110 9.36 2.29 -23.41
CA THR A 110 8.98 1.21 -22.48
C THR A 110 8.00 0.22 -23.14
N GLY A 111 7.38 0.60 -24.27
CA GLY A 111 6.35 -0.17 -24.97
C GLY A 111 4.99 -0.08 -24.27
N GLU A 112 4.74 0.97 -23.52
CA GLU A 112 3.43 1.24 -22.93
C GLU A 112 2.48 1.81 -23.98
N THR A 113 1.22 1.40 -23.89
CA THR A 113 0.15 1.82 -24.79
C THR A 113 -1.12 2.09 -24.00
N ALA A 114 -2.08 2.78 -24.60
CA ALA A 114 -3.41 2.90 -24.02
C ALA A 114 -4.01 1.51 -23.79
N GLY A 115 -4.44 1.22 -22.57
CA GLY A 115 -4.87 -0.13 -22.15
C GLY A 115 -3.73 -1.08 -21.72
N ASN A 116 -2.49 -0.60 -21.63
CA ASN A 116 -1.34 -1.30 -21.03
C ASN A 116 -0.30 -0.29 -20.55
N SER A 117 -0.65 0.54 -19.56
CA SER A 117 0.19 1.62 -19.05
C SER A 117 0.23 1.62 -17.52
N SER A 118 1.36 2.05 -17.00
CA SER A 118 1.56 2.32 -15.58
C SER A 118 1.43 3.80 -15.22
N LEU A 119 1.36 4.69 -16.24
CA LEU A 119 1.27 6.13 -16.08
C LEU A 119 -0.03 6.68 -16.65
N PHE A 120 -0.69 7.50 -15.85
CA PHE A 120 -1.89 8.24 -16.26
C PHE A 120 -1.69 9.72 -15.99
N THR A 121 -2.14 10.56 -16.91
CA THR A 121 -2.03 12.03 -16.78
C THR A 121 -3.40 12.67 -16.86
N SER A 122 -3.68 13.61 -15.95
CA SER A 122 -4.93 14.37 -15.98
C SER A 122 -5.11 15.10 -17.31
N THR A 123 -6.34 15.14 -17.83
CA THR A 123 -6.65 15.84 -19.08
C THR A 123 -6.71 17.35 -18.92
N GLU A 124 -6.70 17.82 -17.68
CA GLU A 124 -6.72 19.23 -17.32
C GLU A 124 -5.72 19.53 -16.20
N ARG A 125 -5.38 20.82 -16.04
CA ARG A 125 -4.54 21.29 -14.94
C ARG A 125 -5.30 21.24 -13.64
N ILE A 126 -4.66 20.68 -12.59
CA ILE A 126 -5.29 20.55 -11.27
C ILE A 126 -4.60 21.39 -10.20
N GLN A 127 -3.50 22.05 -10.54
CA GLN A 127 -2.69 22.84 -9.59
C GLN A 127 -3.52 23.87 -8.82
N GLU A 128 -4.54 24.47 -9.46
CA GLU A 128 -5.41 25.51 -8.85
C GLU A 128 -6.36 24.96 -7.78
N PHE A 129 -6.56 23.61 -7.74
CA PHE A 129 -7.44 22.96 -6.77
C PHE A 129 -6.70 22.52 -5.51
N ILE A 130 -5.38 22.53 -5.48
CA ILE A 130 -4.58 22.09 -4.32
C ILE A 130 -4.65 23.15 -3.20
N PRO A 131 -4.95 22.76 -1.94
CA PRO A 131 -5.19 21.40 -1.46
C PRO A 131 -6.60 20.89 -1.80
N PHE A 132 -6.73 19.56 -2.01
CA PHE A 132 -8.03 18.93 -2.22
C PHE A 132 -8.09 17.52 -1.60
N LYS A 133 -9.31 17.05 -1.37
CA LYS A 133 -9.57 15.63 -1.09
C LYS A 133 -10.05 14.95 -2.36
N GLY A 134 -9.44 13.81 -2.67
CA GLY A 134 -9.79 13.03 -3.83
C GLY A 134 -10.42 11.69 -3.44
N VAL A 135 -11.32 11.18 -4.27
CA VAL A 135 -11.94 9.87 -4.10
C VAL A 135 -12.02 9.17 -5.45
N PHE A 136 -11.40 8.00 -5.57
CA PHE A 136 -11.73 7.06 -6.62
C PHE A 136 -12.98 6.29 -6.18
N THR A 137 -14.11 6.53 -6.83
CA THR A 137 -15.34 5.77 -6.55
C THR A 137 -15.13 4.29 -6.85
N GLN A 138 -14.41 4.00 -7.94
CA GLN A 138 -13.94 2.68 -8.30
C GLN A 138 -12.57 2.80 -8.96
N LEU A 139 -11.65 1.91 -8.57
CA LEU A 139 -10.32 1.79 -9.15
C LEU A 139 -10.01 0.31 -9.37
N ASP A 140 -9.82 -0.09 -10.62
CA ASP A 140 -9.47 -1.45 -10.98
C ASP A 140 -7.97 -1.52 -11.28
N ILE A 141 -7.25 -2.38 -10.56
CA ILE A 141 -5.83 -2.65 -10.76
C ILE A 141 -5.67 -4.16 -10.93
N MET A 142 -5.28 -4.61 -12.11
CA MET A 142 -5.21 -6.02 -12.47
C MET A 142 -6.57 -6.71 -12.25
N GLU A 143 -6.63 -7.76 -11.42
CA GLU A 143 -7.84 -8.49 -11.04
C GLU A 143 -8.56 -7.94 -9.80
N PHE A 144 -8.02 -6.88 -9.20
CA PHE A 144 -8.57 -6.29 -7.97
C PHE A 144 -9.39 -5.03 -8.27
N SER A 145 -10.52 -4.90 -7.60
CA SER A 145 -11.36 -3.70 -7.65
C SER A 145 -11.44 -3.07 -6.25
N TYR A 146 -11.14 -1.79 -6.20
CA TYR A 146 -11.15 -1.00 -4.97
C TYR A 146 -12.23 0.06 -5.07
N GLU A 147 -13.06 0.17 -4.03
CA GLU A 147 -14.16 1.12 -3.99
C GLU A 147 -13.90 2.21 -2.94
N ASN A 148 -14.30 3.43 -3.27
CA ASN A 148 -14.25 4.59 -2.37
C ASN A 148 -12.86 4.85 -1.78
N LEU A 149 -11.80 4.66 -2.58
CA LEU A 149 -10.43 4.95 -2.19
C LEU A 149 -10.25 6.46 -2.08
N SER A 150 -10.09 6.94 -0.84
CA SER A 150 -9.91 8.37 -0.55
C SER A 150 -8.44 8.71 -0.36
N PHE A 151 -8.06 9.90 -0.81
CA PHE A 151 -6.73 10.47 -0.61
C PHE A 151 -6.83 11.99 -0.43
N GLU A 152 -5.76 12.61 0.02
CA GLU A 152 -5.68 14.06 0.15
C GLU A 152 -4.37 14.54 -0.47
N LEU A 153 -4.43 15.53 -1.35
CA LEU A 153 -3.25 16.21 -1.90
C LEU A 153 -3.17 17.60 -1.28
N SER A 154 -2.30 17.76 -0.28
CA SER A 154 -2.20 19.01 0.52
C SER A 154 -1.06 19.91 0.10
N GLU A 155 0.01 19.34 -0.45
CA GLU A 155 1.20 20.08 -0.89
C GLU A 155 1.71 19.53 -2.22
N ILE A 156 2.41 20.36 -2.97
CA ILE A 156 3.19 19.93 -4.11
C ILE A 156 4.52 19.44 -3.53
N PRO A 157 4.84 18.14 -3.57
CA PRO A 157 6.14 17.69 -3.15
C PRO A 157 7.19 18.42 -4.01
N ALA A 158 8.05 19.20 -3.36
CA ALA A 158 9.12 19.87 -4.06
C ALA A 158 10.04 18.79 -4.65
N LYS A 159 10.23 18.82 -5.98
CA LYS A 159 11.21 17.96 -6.63
C LYS A 159 12.55 18.13 -5.90
N PRO A 160 13.23 17.02 -5.52
CA PRO A 160 14.57 17.13 -4.96
C PRO A 160 15.43 17.94 -5.93
N THR A 161 16.02 19.03 -5.46
CA THR A 161 17.02 19.77 -6.22
C THR A 161 18.25 18.89 -6.35
N GLU A 162 18.54 18.44 -7.57
CA GLU A 162 19.81 17.81 -7.91
C GLU A 162 20.99 18.75 -7.66
#